data_98cd34a17a58ac3c0dc00a931c7caaae
#
_entry.id   98cd34a17a58ac3c0dc00a931c7caaae
#
_cell.length_a   1.000
_cell.length_b   1.000
_cell.length_c   1.000
_cell.angle_alpha   90.00
_cell.angle_beta   90.00
_cell.angle_gamma   90.00
#
_symmetry.space_group_name_H-M   'P 1'
#
loop_
_entity.id
_entity.type
_entity.pdbx_description
1 polymer ?
#
loop_
_entity_poly.entity_id
_entity_poly.type
_entity_poly.pdbx_seq_one_letter_code
_entity_poly.pdbx_strand_id
1 'polypeptide(L)'
;MIPSWAHDVKPEDITNATMLDLAELLGTESMLTLVESYSGMIIYVPKLDSLLRNIRDRRIRQEYDGTNTRALALKYDVSESWVKRIASIDERGEIRGQTSLFDG
;
A
#
# COMPACT_ATOMS: atom_id res chain seq x y z
N MET A 1 -8.29 21.25 -14.18
CA MET A 1 -7.71 22.29 -13.32
C MET A 1 -8.74 22.77 -12.32
N ILE A 2 -8.37 22.91 -11.07
CA ILE A 2 -9.26 23.38 -10.03
C ILE A 2 -9.26 24.91 -10.07
N PRO A 3 -10.42 25.57 -10.29
CA PRO A 3 -10.45 27.02 -10.30
C PRO A 3 -10.19 27.58 -8.89
N SER A 4 -9.61 28.76 -8.82
CA SER A 4 -9.21 29.36 -7.55
C SER A 4 -10.36 29.55 -6.55
N TRP A 5 -11.56 29.85 -7.05
CA TRP A 5 -12.72 30.01 -6.19
C TRP A 5 -13.23 28.71 -5.56
N ALA A 6 -12.81 27.54 -6.10
CA ALA A 6 -13.22 26.23 -5.53
C ALA A 6 -12.57 25.95 -4.17
N HIS A 7 -11.51 26.67 -3.83
CA HIS A 7 -10.85 26.52 -2.53
C HIS A 7 -11.68 27.10 -1.38
N ASP A 8 -12.75 27.80 -1.69
CA ASP A 8 -13.73 28.29 -0.71
C ASP A 8 -14.80 27.24 -0.36
N VAL A 9 -14.64 26.01 -0.80
CA VAL A 9 -15.62 24.94 -0.55
C VAL A 9 -15.82 24.73 0.96
N LYS A 10 -17.08 24.64 1.34
CA LYS A 10 -17.51 24.39 2.73
C LYS A 10 -18.18 23.01 2.81
N PRO A 11 -18.25 22.41 4.01
CA PRO A 11 -18.89 21.10 4.17
C PRO A 11 -20.32 21.03 3.59
N GLU A 12 -21.09 22.12 3.75
CA GLU A 12 -22.46 22.18 3.24
C GLU A 12 -22.55 22.18 1.71
N ASP A 13 -21.46 22.50 1.02
CA ASP A 13 -21.40 22.46 -0.44
C ASP A 13 -21.19 21.04 -0.96
N ILE A 14 -20.75 20.13 -0.13
CA ILE A 14 -20.42 18.76 -0.51
C ILE A 14 -21.62 17.86 -0.30
N THR A 15 -22.33 17.54 -1.38
CA THR A 15 -23.55 16.73 -1.32
C THR A 15 -23.29 15.22 -1.33
N ASN A 16 -22.10 14.80 -1.80
CA ASN A 16 -21.72 13.39 -1.80
C ASN A 16 -21.13 13.02 -0.43
N ALA A 17 -21.76 12.06 0.26
CA ALA A 17 -21.37 11.68 1.62
C ALA A 17 -19.93 11.16 1.69
N THR A 18 -19.50 10.38 0.70
CA THR A 18 -18.13 9.84 0.68
C THR A 18 -17.10 10.97 0.50
N MET A 19 -17.39 11.94 -0.35
CA MET A 19 -16.49 13.08 -0.55
C MET A 19 -16.43 13.95 0.69
N LEU A 20 -17.54 14.09 1.41
CA LEU A 20 -17.55 14.81 2.68
C LEU A 20 -16.66 14.11 3.73
N ASP A 21 -16.78 12.79 3.84
CA ASP A 21 -15.92 11.99 4.72
C ASP A 21 -14.45 12.16 4.36
N LEU A 22 -14.13 12.13 3.08
CA LEU A 22 -12.75 12.31 2.60
C LEU A 22 -12.24 13.73 2.89
N ALA A 23 -13.09 14.74 2.75
CA ALA A 23 -12.72 16.11 3.08
C ALA A 23 -12.43 16.26 4.58
N GLU A 24 -13.21 15.60 5.44
CA GLU A 24 -12.97 15.61 6.88
C GLU A 24 -11.70 14.87 7.26
N LEU A 25 -11.42 13.75 6.58
CA LEU A 25 -10.27 12.90 6.86
C LEU A 25 -8.96 13.50 6.32
N LEU A 26 -8.97 13.99 5.09
CA LEU A 26 -7.78 14.39 4.34
C LEU A 26 -7.62 15.90 4.20
N GLY A 27 -8.67 16.66 4.50
CA GLY A 27 -8.74 18.08 4.21
C GLY A 27 -9.38 18.33 2.84
N THR A 28 -9.98 19.51 2.69
CA THR A 28 -10.71 19.87 1.45
C THR A 28 -9.80 19.95 0.24
N GLU A 29 -8.56 20.43 0.40
CA GLU A 29 -7.61 20.54 -0.71
C GLU A 29 -7.28 19.17 -1.29
N SER A 30 -6.99 18.20 -0.44
CA SER A 30 -6.69 16.83 -0.87
C SER A 30 -7.91 16.17 -1.50
N MET A 31 -9.09 16.42 -0.97
CA MET A 31 -10.34 15.92 -1.54
C MET A 31 -10.56 16.50 -2.95
N LEU A 32 -10.34 17.79 -3.14
CA LEU A 32 -10.47 18.43 -4.45
C LEU A 32 -9.47 17.85 -5.46
N THR A 33 -8.24 17.61 -5.03
CA THR A 33 -7.20 16.99 -5.87
C THR A 33 -7.62 15.58 -6.30
N LEU A 34 -8.19 14.80 -5.37
CA LEU A 34 -8.70 13.47 -5.68
C LEU A 34 -9.80 13.54 -6.71
N VAL A 35 -10.77 14.43 -6.52
CA VAL A 35 -11.90 14.59 -7.45
C VAL A 35 -11.42 15.02 -8.83
N GLU A 36 -10.48 15.95 -8.91
CA GLU A 36 -9.92 16.37 -10.20
C GLU A 36 -9.21 15.22 -10.90
N SER A 37 -8.37 14.49 -10.16
CA SER A 37 -7.54 13.43 -10.72
C SER A 37 -8.34 12.22 -11.20
N TYR A 38 -9.41 11.88 -10.48
CA TYR A 38 -10.21 10.69 -10.75
C TYR A 38 -11.65 11.01 -11.13
N SER A 39 -11.87 12.20 -11.69
CA SER A 39 -13.20 12.69 -12.05
C SER A 39 -13.96 11.69 -12.94
N GLY A 40 -15.16 11.32 -12.52
CA GLY A 40 -16.00 10.38 -13.26
C GLY A 40 -15.56 8.93 -13.23
N MET A 41 -14.50 8.61 -12.50
CA MET A 41 -13.97 7.24 -12.40
C MET A 41 -14.48 6.55 -11.12
N ILE A 42 -14.55 5.23 -11.20
CA ILE A 42 -14.77 4.38 -10.03
C ILE A 42 -13.40 3.83 -9.64
N ILE A 43 -13.01 4.04 -8.39
CA ILE A 43 -11.73 3.54 -7.88
C ILE A 43 -11.99 2.52 -6.77
N TYR A 44 -11.15 1.49 -6.74
CA TYR A 44 -11.16 0.50 -5.69
C TYR A 44 -10.15 0.89 -4.61
N VAL A 45 -10.61 0.97 -3.38
CA VAL A 45 -9.73 1.23 -2.24
C VAL A 45 -9.41 -0.11 -1.57
N PRO A 46 -8.18 -0.61 -1.67
CA PRO A 46 -7.84 -1.90 -1.11
C PRO A 46 -7.80 -1.86 0.42
N LYS A 47 -7.84 -3.03 1.05
CA LYS A 47 -7.59 -3.14 2.47
C LYS A 47 -6.14 -2.73 2.75
N LEU A 48 -5.92 -2.09 3.90
CA LEU A 48 -4.59 -1.62 4.29
C LEU A 48 -3.56 -2.76 4.25
N ASP A 49 -3.91 -3.93 4.79
CA ASP A 49 -3.03 -5.09 4.80
C ASP A 49 -2.59 -5.49 3.40
N SER A 50 -3.52 -5.46 2.43
CA SER A 50 -3.23 -5.80 1.04
C SER A 50 -2.27 -4.80 0.42
N LEU A 51 -2.49 -3.51 0.69
CA LEU A 51 -1.62 -2.45 0.18
C LEU A 51 -0.21 -2.54 0.76
N LEU A 52 -0.10 -2.86 2.05
CA LEU A 52 1.18 -2.88 2.76
C LEU A 52 1.95 -4.20 2.59
N ARG A 53 1.33 -5.22 2.02
CA ARG A 53 1.94 -6.55 1.90
C ARG A 53 3.31 -6.51 1.20
N ASN A 54 3.41 -5.80 0.11
CA ASN A 54 4.65 -5.73 -0.66
C ASN A 54 5.76 -5.05 0.13
N ILE A 55 5.42 -3.99 0.87
CA ILE A 55 6.37 -3.27 1.72
C ILE A 55 6.85 -4.19 2.84
N ARG A 56 5.92 -4.87 3.51
CA ARG A 56 6.21 -5.83 4.58
C ARG A 56 7.17 -6.91 4.10
N ASP A 57 6.84 -7.54 2.98
CA ASP A 57 7.63 -8.65 2.46
C ASP A 57 9.02 -8.20 2.00
N ARG A 58 9.12 -7.01 1.42
CA ARG A 58 10.41 -6.43 1.07
C ARG A 58 11.27 -6.21 2.31
N ARG A 59 10.69 -5.68 3.39
CA ARG A 59 11.41 -5.44 4.64
C ARG A 59 11.85 -6.75 5.30
N ILE A 60 11.01 -7.78 5.27
CA ILE A 60 11.37 -9.11 5.76
C ILE A 60 12.61 -9.62 5.02
N ARG A 61 12.64 -9.51 3.69
CA ARG A 61 13.80 -9.92 2.89
C ARG A 61 15.07 -9.15 3.27
N GLN A 62 14.94 -7.86 3.53
CA GLN A 62 16.08 -7.00 3.90
C GLN A 62 16.62 -7.29 5.30
N GLU A 63 15.73 -7.61 6.24
CA GLU A 63 16.09 -7.78 7.65
C GLU A 63 16.48 -9.22 8.00
N TYR A 64 16.10 -10.20 7.17
CA TYR A 64 16.36 -11.62 7.43
C TYR A 64 17.86 -11.92 7.36
N ASP A 65 18.38 -12.53 8.43
CA ASP A 65 19.81 -12.87 8.55
C ASP A 65 20.06 -14.37 8.68
N GLY A 66 19.03 -15.19 8.57
CA GLY A 66 19.12 -16.65 8.71
C GLY A 66 18.85 -17.14 10.12
N THR A 67 18.86 -16.27 11.13
CA THR A 67 18.69 -16.65 12.53
C THR A 67 17.51 -15.97 13.20
N ASN A 68 16.94 -14.93 12.59
CA ASN A 68 15.93 -14.07 13.20
C ASN A 68 14.51 -14.33 12.72
N THR A 69 14.21 -15.55 12.27
CA THR A 69 12.90 -15.92 11.74
C THR A 69 11.77 -15.57 12.71
N ARG A 70 11.92 -15.99 13.98
CA ARG A 70 10.88 -15.78 14.99
C ARG A 70 10.70 -14.29 15.30
N ALA A 71 11.79 -13.56 15.39
CA ALA A 71 11.74 -12.13 15.67
C ALA A 71 10.99 -11.37 14.58
N LEU A 72 11.25 -11.72 13.31
CA LEU A 72 10.57 -11.10 12.18
C LEU A 72 9.09 -11.51 12.10
N ALA A 73 8.79 -12.78 12.42
CA ALA A 73 7.41 -13.25 12.46
C ALA A 73 6.58 -12.43 13.46
N LEU A 74 7.14 -12.17 14.64
CA LEU A 74 6.49 -11.35 15.65
C LEU A 74 6.39 -9.89 15.25
N LYS A 75 7.46 -9.34 14.69
CA LYS A 75 7.53 -7.94 14.30
C LYS A 75 6.50 -7.60 13.22
N TYR A 76 6.32 -8.48 12.24
CA TYR A 76 5.45 -8.24 11.09
C TYR A 76 4.12 -8.99 11.16
N ASP A 77 3.85 -9.66 12.29
CA ASP A 77 2.61 -10.41 12.50
C ASP A 77 2.31 -11.40 11.38
N VAL A 78 3.30 -12.23 11.10
CA VAL A 78 3.20 -13.31 10.11
C VAL A 78 3.77 -14.60 10.72
N SER A 79 3.53 -15.74 10.06
CA SER A 79 4.09 -17.01 10.53
C SER A 79 5.58 -17.10 10.24
N GLU A 80 6.28 -17.94 10.99
CA GLU A 80 7.70 -18.23 10.72
C GLU A 80 7.88 -18.86 9.34
N SER A 81 6.94 -19.70 8.93
CA SER A 81 6.93 -20.29 7.59
C SER A 81 6.86 -19.21 6.50
N TRP A 82 6.06 -18.18 6.74
CA TRP A 82 5.96 -17.06 5.79
C TRP A 82 7.27 -16.30 5.70
N VAL A 83 7.91 -16.01 6.86
CA VAL A 83 9.22 -15.35 6.87
C VAL A 83 10.23 -16.13 6.04
N LYS A 84 10.33 -17.43 6.24
CA LYS A 84 11.26 -18.28 5.50
C LYS A 84 10.95 -18.27 4.00
N ARG A 85 9.67 -18.35 3.64
CA ARG A 85 9.23 -18.34 2.26
C ARG A 85 9.58 -17.02 1.58
N ILE A 86 9.27 -15.90 2.22
CA ILE A 86 9.53 -14.57 1.63
C ILE A 86 11.05 -14.30 1.57
N ALA A 87 11.79 -14.72 2.58
CA ALA A 87 13.24 -14.55 2.59
C ALA A 87 13.95 -15.36 1.51
N SER A 88 13.32 -16.46 1.05
CA SER A 88 13.87 -17.29 -0.03
C SER A 88 13.56 -16.75 -1.43
N ILE A 89 12.71 -15.74 -1.55
CA ILE A 89 12.30 -15.15 -2.81
C ILE A 89 12.98 -13.79 -2.98
N ASP A 90 13.61 -13.53 -4.11
CA ASP A 90 14.22 -12.25 -4.40
C ASP A 90 13.17 -11.20 -4.79
N GLU A 91 13.61 -9.97 -5.00
CA GLU A 91 12.73 -8.85 -5.34
C GLU A 91 12.00 -9.02 -6.67
N ARG A 92 12.49 -9.93 -7.53
CA ARG A 92 11.87 -10.24 -8.83
C ARG A 92 10.91 -11.42 -8.74
N GLY A 93 10.72 -12.00 -7.53
CA GLY A 93 9.88 -13.16 -7.33
C GLY A 93 10.58 -14.49 -7.60
N GLU A 94 11.91 -14.47 -7.75
CA GLU A 94 12.71 -15.67 -7.99
C GLU A 94 13.26 -16.22 -6.67
N ILE A 95 13.38 -17.54 -6.59
CA ILE A 95 13.92 -18.19 -5.39
C ILE A 95 15.44 -17.94 -5.31
N ARG A 96 15.88 -17.37 -4.18
CA ARG A 96 17.28 -17.07 -3.95
C ARG A 96 18.12 -18.33 -3.91
N GLY A 97 19.28 -18.26 -4.52
CA GLY A 97 20.25 -19.35 -4.53
C GLY A 97 19.87 -20.50 -5.45
N GLN A 98 18.75 -20.41 -6.12
CA GLN A 98 18.35 -21.41 -7.10
C GLN A 98 18.78 -20.95 -8.48
N THR A 99 19.60 -21.78 -9.12
CA THR A 99 19.95 -21.55 -10.51
C THR A 99 18.74 -21.89 -11.37
N SER A 100 18.36 -20.97 -12.24
CA SER A 100 17.26 -21.22 -13.16
C SER A 100 17.62 -22.39 -14.09
N LEU A 101 16.66 -23.28 -14.29
CA LEU A 101 16.84 -24.38 -15.24
C LEU A 101 17.02 -23.88 -16.68
N PHE A 102 16.71 -22.62 -16.92
CA PHE A 102 16.78 -22.01 -18.24
C PHE A 102 18.03 -21.15 -18.44
N ASP A 103 18.85 -21.01 -17.41
CA ASP A 103 20.11 -20.29 -17.46
C ASP A 103 21.27 -21.20 -17.81
N GLY A 104 20.96 -22.25 -18.45
CA GLY A 104 21.86 -23.32 -18.79
C GLY A 104 23.06 -22.99 -19.56
#